data_629ac25471a39747eedcd0c346e7bb3e
#
_entry.id   629ac25471a39747eedcd0c346e7bb3e
#
_cell.length_a   1.000
_cell.length_b   1.000
_cell.length_c   1.000
_cell.angle_alpha   90.00
_cell.angle_beta   90.00
_cell.angle_gamma   90.00
#
_symmetry.space_group_name_H-M   'P 1'
#
loop_
_entity.id
_entity.type
_entity.pdbx_description
1 polymer ?
#
loop_
_entity_poly.entity_id
_entity_poly.type
_entity_poly.pdbx_seq_one_letter_code
_entity_poly.pdbx_strand_id
1 'polypeptide(L)'
;MNHYTFNEIEIGLEEGFAVTITENMMESFRDLTGDVNPLHCDDGFAKEKGFDGKVAYGMLTASFLSTMAGVYLPGERSLIQSVEVKFSKPVFPGDTISFCGKVSEKNETFQFLTLKVTGTVTDCEKEERRGTKVLKAVMQIGVMK
;
A
#
# COMPACT_ATOMS: atom_id res chain seq x y z
N MET A 1 16.76 1.86 -4.46
CA MET A 1 15.93 3.07 -4.65
C MET A 1 16.12 3.56 -6.06
N ASN A 2 15.03 3.78 -6.77
CA ASN A 2 15.04 4.25 -8.14
C ASN A 2 15.30 5.77 -8.21
N HIS A 3 15.76 6.25 -9.38
CA HIS A 3 16.22 7.62 -9.57
C HIS A 3 15.61 8.25 -10.83
N TYR A 4 14.37 7.88 -11.15
CA TYR A 4 13.70 8.37 -12.35
C TYR A 4 13.58 9.91 -12.36
N THR A 5 13.99 10.52 -13.46
CA THR A 5 13.62 11.88 -13.79
C THR A 5 12.24 11.91 -14.44
N PHE A 6 11.56 13.06 -14.45
CA PHE A 6 10.25 13.18 -15.08
C PHE A 6 10.26 12.78 -16.55
N ASN A 7 11.31 13.09 -17.28
CA ASN A 7 11.41 12.80 -18.70
C ASN A 7 11.64 11.33 -19.02
N GLU A 8 12.24 10.57 -18.10
CA GLU A 8 12.48 9.12 -18.27
C GLU A 8 11.23 8.30 -18.01
N ILE A 9 10.23 8.88 -17.34
CA ILE A 9 9.00 8.18 -16.99
C ILE A 9 8.01 8.26 -18.14
N GLU A 10 7.52 7.11 -18.58
CA GLU A 10 6.49 7.02 -19.60
C GLU A 10 5.17 6.56 -19.02
N ILE A 11 4.06 6.95 -19.65
CA ILE A 11 2.72 6.41 -19.30
C ILE A 11 2.75 4.91 -19.54
N GLY A 12 2.29 4.13 -18.56
CA GLY A 12 2.34 2.68 -18.59
C GLY A 12 3.54 2.06 -17.89
N LEU A 13 4.54 2.85 -17.46
CA LEU A 13 5.64 2.34 -16.65
C LEU A 13 5.09 1.74 -15.36
N GLU A 14 5.56 0.53 -15.02
CA GLU A 14 5.16 -0.20 -13.83
C GLU A 14 6.35 -0.49 -12.93
N GLU A 15 6.12 -0.41 -11.63
CA GLU A 15 7.03 -0.86 -10.58
C GLU A 15 6.24 -1.61 -9.51
N GLY A 16 6.90 -2.52 -8.81
CA GLY A 16 6.25 -3.32 -7.80
C GLY A 16 7.18 -3.89 -6.76
N PHE A 17 6.59 -4.29 -5.65
CA PHE A 17 7.28 -4.99 -4.56
C PHE A 17 6.25 -5.79 -3.76
N ALA A 18 6.72 -6.69 -2.92
CA ALA A 18 5.88 -7.45 -2.01
C ALA A 18 6.31 -7.22 -0.56
N VAL A 19 5.34 -7.25 0.36
CA VAL A 19 5.59 -7.15 1.79
C VAL A 19 4.68 -8.11 2.55
N THR A 20 5.23 -8.79 3.55
CA THR A 20 4.45 -9.60 4.48
C THR A 20 4.09 -8.75 5.69
N ILE A 21 2.80 -8.65 6.01
CA ILE A 21 2.32 -7.95 7.19
C ILE A 21 2.58 -8.82 8.40
N THR A 22 3.46 -8.40 9.28
CA THR A 22 3.86 -9.15 10.47
C THR A 22 3.17 -8.63 11.74
N GLU A 23 3.09 -9.48 12.77
CA GLU A 23 2.64 -9.06 14.11
C GLU A 23 3.50 -7.89 14.66
N ASN A 24 4.79 -7.92 14.39
CA ASN A 24 5.69 -6.85 14.81
C ASN A 24 5.37 -5.50 14.15
N MET A 25 4.97 -5.52 12.89
CA MET A 25 4.48 -4.33 12.18
C MET A 25 3.18 -3.81 12.80
N MET A 26 2.27 -4.71 13.18
CA MET A 26 1.02 -4.36 13.86
C MET A 26 1.30 -3.65 15.19
N GLU A 27 2.19 -4.18 16.00
CA GLU A 27 2.58 -3.59 17.29
C GLU A 27 3.24 -2.22 17.10
N SER A 28 4.17 -2.12 16.15
CA SER A 28 4.86 -0.86 15.83
C SER A 28 3.89 0.22 15.36
N PHE A 29 2.92 -0.14 14.53
CA PHE A 29 1.89 0.78 14.05
C PHE A 29 0.98 1.25 15.18
N ARG A 30 0.57 0.34 16.07
CA ARG A 30 -0.20 0.67 17.26
C ARG A 30 0.55 1.65 18.16
N ASP A 31 1.83 1.39 18.41
CA ASP A 31 2.66 2.22 19.28
C ASP A 31 2.89 3.61 18.66
N LEU A 32 3.07 3.66 17.34
CA LEU A 32 3.24 4.92 16.60
C LEU A 32 1.97 5.78 16.61
N THR A 33 0.82 5.18 16.35
CA THR A 33 -0.44 5.91 16.14
C THR A 33 -1.32 6.01 17.37
N GLY A 34 -1.12 5.13 18.36
CA GLY A 34 -2.00 5.00 19.51
C GLY A 34 -3.35 4.32 19.20
N ASP A 35 -3.49 3.71 18.01
CA ASP A 35 -4.73 3.02 17.65
C ASP A 35 -4.81 1.65 18.33
N VAL A 36 -5.57 1.62 19.42
CA VAL A 36 -5.81 0.42 20.24
C VAL A 36 -7.18 -0.22 19.97
N ASN A 37 -7.76 0.03 18.80
CA ASN A 37 -9.03 -0.59 18.42
C ASN A 37 -8.92 -2.11 18.53
N PRO A 38 -9.82 -2.76 19.30
CA PRO A 38 -9.73 -4.20 19.55
C PRO A 38 -9.86 -5.06 18.29
N LEU A 39 -10.42 -4.56 17.19
CA LEU A 39 -10.46 -5.26 15.92
C LEU A 39 -9.04 -5.63 15.43
N HIS A 40 -8.06 -4.81 15.77
CA HIS A 40 -6.66 -5.00 15.38
C HIS A 40 -5.78 -5.61 16.46
N CYS A 41 -6.28 -5.74 17.68
CA CYS A 41 -5.50 -6.15 18.85
C CYS A 41 -5.98 -7.45 19.50
N ASP A 42 -7.23 -7.85 19.28
CA ASP A 42 -7.89 -8.94 19.99
C ASP A 42 -8.55 -9.93 19.01
N ASP A 43 -8.02 -11.14 18.93
CA ASP A 43 -8.57 -12.20 18.06
C ASP A 43 -10.00 -12.58 18.45
N GLY A 44 -10.31 -12.62 19.74
CA GLY A 44 -11.64 -12.95 20.25
C GLY A 44 -12.67 -11.92 19.79
N PHE A 45 -12.36 -10.64 19.95
CA PHE A 45 -13.22 -9.56 19.50
C PHE A 45 -13.43 -9.60 17.97
N ALA A 46 -12.36 -9.81 17.20
CA ALA A 46 -12.45 -9.88 15.74
C ALA A 46 -13.34 -11.06 15.30
N LYS A 47 -13.21 -12.22 15.95
CA LYS A 47 -14.05 -13.40 15.65
C LYS A 47 -15.53 -13.16 15.98
N GLU A 48 -15.84 -12.48 17.07
CA GLU A 48 -17.21 -12.08 17.39
C GLU A 48 -17.81 -11.15 16.32
N LYS A 49 -16.97 -10.39 15.61
CA LYS A 49 -17.39 -9.52 14.51
C LYS A 49 -17.41 -10.22 13.16
N GLY A 50 -17.13 -11.52 13.11
CA GLY A 50 -17.22 -12.34 11.89
C GLY A 50 -15.93 -12.43 11.09
N PHE A 51 -14.79 -12.01 11.64
CA PHE A 51 -13.48 -12.17 11.02
C PHE A 51 -12.77 -13.42 11.53
N ASP A 52 -11.81 -13.93 10.77
CA ASP A 52 -11.05 -15.13 11.15
C ASP A 52 -10.08 -14.90 12.31
N GLY A 53 -9.73 -13.67 12.58
CA GLY A 53 -8.82 -13.21 13.63
C GLY A 53 -8.61 -11.72 13.52
N LYS A 54 -7.63 -11.18 14.24
CA LYS A 54 -7.26 -9.77 14.17
C LYS A 54 -7.08 -9.33 12.72
N VAL A 55 -7.72 -8.22 12.36
CA VAL A 55 -7.56 -7.61 11.03
C VAL A 55 -6.37 -6.64 11.07
N ALA A 56 -5.53 -6.68 10.06
CA ALA A 56 -4.45 -5.72 9.93
C ALA A 56 -4.99 -4.29 9.80
N TYR A 57 -4.26 -3.32 10.36
CA TYR A 57 -4.60 -1.92 10.19
C TYR A 57 -4.62 -1.56 8.70
N GLY A 58 -5.74 -1.04 8.20
CA GLY A 58 -5.83 -0.58 6.82
C GLY A 58 -4.78 0.48 6.51
N MET A 59 -4.57 1.43 7.43
CA MET A 59 -3.57 2.48 7.28
C MET A 59 -2.14 1.96 7.34
N LEU A 60 -1.86 0.84 8.01
CA LEU A 60 -0.56 0.17 7.92
C LEU A 60 -0.33 -0.35 6.49
N THR A 61 -1.30 -1.06 5.92
CA THR A 61 -1.22 -1.52 4.54
C THR A 61 -1.07 -0.33 3.57
N ALA A 62 -1.81 0.74 3.77
CA ALA A 62 -1.71 1.96 2.98
C ALA A 62 -0.36 2.68 3.13
N SER A 63 0.34 2.51 4.26
CA SER A 63 1.64 3.16 4.48
C SER A 63 2.70 2.76 3.45
N PHE A 64 2.56 1.59 2.84
CA PHE A 64 3.47 1.13 1.77
C PHE A 64 3.29 1.88 0.44
N LEU A 65 2.28 2.71 0.31
CA LEU A 65 2.18 3.69 -0.78
C LEU A 65 3.32 4.72 -0.71
N SER A 66 3.78 5.05 0.49
CA SER A 66 4.98 5.86 0.69
C SER A 66 6.22 5.17 0.10
N THR A 67 6.37 3.87 0.33
CA THR A 67 7.46 3.06 -0.26
C THR A 67 7.35 3.02 -1.78
N MET A 68 6.14 2.84 -2.32
CA MET A 68 5.91 2.85 -3.76
C MET A 68 6.43 4.16 -4.39
N ALA A 69 6.07 5.29 -3.83
CA ALA A 69 6.52 6.58 -4.35
C ALA A 69 8.02 6.83 -4.10
N GLY A 70 8.46 6.70 -2.86
CA GLY A 70 9.78 7.14 -2.42
C GLY A 70 10.93 6.22 -2.80
N VAL A 71 10.64 4.95 -3.06
CA VAL A 71 11.67 3.95 -3.38
C VAL A 71 11.59 3.49 -4.83
N TYR A 72 10.38 3.34 -5.36
CA TYR A 72 10.18 2.68 -6.67
C TYR A 72 9.80 3.64 -7.78
N LEU A 73 8.76 4.47 -7.63
CA LEU A 73 8.23 5.25 -8.75
C LEU A 73 7.67 6.62 -8.31
N PRO A 74 8.41 7.69 -8.50
CA PRO A 74 9.68 7.85 -9.21
C PRO A 74 10.94 7.51 -8.39
N GLY A 75 10.82 7.21 -7.10
CA GLY A 75 11.94 6.99 -6.21
C GLY A 75 12.39 8.28 -5.51
N GLU A 76 13.69 8.54 -5.43
CA GLU A 76 14.26 9.64 -4.62
C GLU A 76 13.70 11.03 -4.91
N ARG A 77 13.16 11.23 -6.13
CA ARG A 77 12.60 12.53 -6.55
C ARG A 77 11.12 12.70 -6.23
N SER A 78 10.55 11.77 -5.46
CA SER A 78 9.11 11.80 -5.17
C SER A 78 8.74 12.89 -4.16
N LEU A 79 7.62 13.56 -4.45
CA LEU A 79 6.91 14.42 -3.51
C LEU A 79 5.42 14.08 -3.60
N ILE A 80 4.91 13.32 -2.65
CA ILE A 80 3.49 12.94 -2.63
C ILE A 80 2.64 14.19 -2.39
N GLN A 81 1.72 14.46 -3.30
CA GLN A 81 0.80 15.60 -3.24
C GLN A 81 -0.59 15.19 -2.77
N SER A 82 -1.08 14.04 -3.23
CA SER A 82 -2.36 13.49 -2.81
C SER A 82 -2.38 11.96 -2.90
N VAL A 83 -3.19 11.36 -2.04
CA VAL A 83 -3.43 9.91 -2.02
C VAL A 83 -4.91 9.68 -1.77
N GLU A 84 -5.56 8.94 -2.68
CA GLU A 84 -6.89 8.40 -2.48
C GLU A 84 -6.79 6.89 -2.38
N VAL A 85 -7.25 6.31 -1.26
CA VAL A 85 -7.15 4.87 -0.99
C VAL A 85 -8.53 4.29 -0.78
N LYS A 86 -8.76 3.13 -1.41
CA LYS A 86 -9.95 2.30 -1.18
C LYS A 86 -9.52 0.94 -0.66
N PHE A 87 -10.11 0.51 0.45
CA PHE A 87 -9.91 -0.79 1.04
C PHE A 87 -11.09 -1.70 0.65
N SER A 88 -10.82 -2.78 -0.05
CA SER A 88 -11.88 -3.63 -0.59
C SER A 88 -12.11 -4.92 0.19
N LYS A 89 -11.06 -5.48 0.77
CA LYS A 89 -11.10 -6.71 1.56
C LYS A 89 -10.12 -6.63 2.73
N PRO A 90 -10.39 -7.34 3.84
CA PRO A 90 -9.49 -7.34 4.99
C PRO A 90 -8.15 -8.00 4.67
N VAL A 91 -7.11 -7.49 5.31
CA VAL A 91 -5.78 -8.08 5.36
C VAL A 91 -5.58 -8.63 6.77
N PHE A 92 -4.90 -9.75 6.90
CA PHE A 92 -4.58 -10.36 8.19
C PHE A 92 -3.07 -10.41 8.40
N PRO A 93 -2.60 -10.33 9.66
CA PRO A 93 -1.19 -10.59 9.94
C PRO A 93 -0.76 -11.94 9.37
N GLY A 94 0.39 -11.99 8.71
CA GLY A 94 0.87 -13.13 7.96
C GLY A 94 0.60 -13.09 6.46
N ASP A 95 -0.33 -12.27 5.99
CA ASP A 95 -0.58 -12.08 4.56
C ASP A 95 0.61 -11.38 3.90
N THR A 96 0.98 -11.86 2.72
CA THR A 96 1.91 -11.16 1.82
C THR A 96 1.11 -10.42 0.76
N ILE A 97 1.38 -9.12 0.65
CA ILE A 97 0.72 -8.22 -0.30
C ILE A 97 1.72 -7.82 -1.37
N SER A 98 1.35 -8.05 -2.62
CA SER A 98 2.07 -7.50 -3.78
C SER A 98 1.48 -6.14 -4.16
N PHE A 99 2.32 -5.12 -4.14
CA PHE A 99 1.97 -3.78 -4.61
C PHE A 99 2.48 -3.59 -6.03
N CYS A 100 1.61 -3.12 -6.91
CA CYS A 100 1.96 -2.74 -8.28
C CYS A 100 1.49 -1.31 -8.53
N GLY A 101 2.40 -0.46 -8.93
CA GLY A 101 2.14 0.93 -9.31
C GLY A 101 2.35 1.13 -10.80
N LYS A 102 1.39 1.78 -11.47
CA LYS A 102 1.43 2.08 -12.90
C LYS A 102 1.15 3.55 -13.14
N VAL A 103 2.02 4.18 -13.93
CA VAL A 103 1.82 5.55 -14.37
C VAL A 103 0.64 5.61 -15.33
N SER A 104 -0.42 6.31 -14.94
CA SER A 104 -1.61 6.50 -15.78
C SER A 104 -1.63 7.83 -16.50
N GLU A 105 -1.03 8.87 -15.93
CA GLU A 105 -0.98 10.21 -16.51
C GLU A 105 0.30 10.93 -16.10
N LYS A 106 0.71 11.89 -16.94
CA LYS A 106 1.80 12.83 -16.69
C LYS A 106 1.30 14.24 -16.92
N ASN A 107 1.65 15.16 -16.02
CA ASN A 107 1.39 16.58 -16.20
C ASN A 107 2.71 17.30 -16.46
N GLU A 108 2.94 17.72 -17.71
CA GLU A 108 4.18 18.37 -18.15
C GLU A 108 4.35 19.77 -17.52
N THR A 109 3.24 20.49 -17.33
CA THR A 109 3.26 21.86 -16.82
C THR A 109 3.72 21.90 -15.36
N PHE A 110 3.20 21.00 -14.54
CA PHE A 110 3.45 20.98 -13.09
C PHE A 110 4.38 19.85 -12.67
N GLN A 111 4.89 19.06 -13.61
CA GLN A 111 5.87 17.97 -13.36
C GLN A 111 5.37 16.98 -12.30
N PHE A 112 4.12 16.52 -12.41
CA PHE A 112 3.60 15.46 -11.57
C PHE A 112 3.09 14.26 -12.37
N LEU A 113 3.08 13.11 -11.71
CA LEU A 113 2.55 11.84 -12.19
C LEU A 113 1.23 11.53 -11.50
N THR A 114 0.32 10.89 -12.20
CA THR A 114 -0.77 10.13 -11.59
C THR A 114 -0.39 8.65 -11.62
N LEU A 115 -0.32 8.05 -10.44
CA LEU A 115 0.04 6.67 -10.24
C LEU A 115 -1.18 5.90 -9.74
N LYS A 116 -1.55 4.81 -10.42
CA LYS A 116 -2.55 3.86 -9.94
C LYS A 116 -1.84 2.68 -9.28
N VAL A 117 -2.18 2.42 -8.02
CA VAL A 117 -1.56 1.35 -7.23
C VAL A 117 -2.60 0.32 -6.85
N THR A 118 -2.24 -0.94 -6.97
CA THR A 118 -3.04 -2.06 -6.48
C THR A 118 -2.25 -2.86 -5.47
N GLY A 119 -2.93 -3.32 -4.40
CA GLY A 119 -2.40 -4.29 -3.44
C GLY A 119 -3.18 -5.59 -3.56
N THR A 120 -2.48 -6.70 -3.75
CA THR A 120 -3.08 -8.03 -3.96
C THR A 120 -2.44 -9.04 -3.03
N VAL A 121 -3.25 -9.86 -2.37
CA VAL A 121 -2.76 -10.97 -1.55
C VAL A 121 -2.12 -12.02 -2.46
N THR A 122 -0.84 -12.31 -2.27
CA THR A 122 -0.11 -13.32 -3.05
C THR A 122 0.23 -14.56 -2.22
N ASP A 123 0.32 -14.42 -0.90
CA ASP A 123 0.49 -15.53 0.02
C ASP A 123 -0.28 -15.27 1.31
N CYS A 124 -0.94 -16.32 1.83
CA CYS A 124 -1.79 -16.25 3.01
C CYS A 124 -2.12 -17.67 3.50
N GLU A 125 -2.65 -17.76 4.73
CA GLU A 125 -3.04 -19.04 5.33
C GLU A 125 -4.15 -19.75 4.54
N LYS A 126 -5.18 -19.01 4.09
CA LYS A 126 -6.31 -19.54 3.32
C LYS A 126 -6.09 -19.31 1.83
N GLU A 127 -5.86 -20.41 1.09
CA GLU A 127 -5.52 -20.35 -0.33
C GLU A 127 -6.57 -19.66 -1.21
N GLU A 128 -7.85 -19.77 -0.86
CA GLU A 128 -8.95 -19.09 -1.58
C GLU A 128 -8.84 -17.57 -1.57
N ARG A 129 -8.05 -16.98 -0.66
CA ARG A 129 -7.81 -15.55 -0.60
C ARG A 129 -6.67 -15.09 -1.52
N ARG A 130 -5.87 -15.98 -2.06
CA ARG A 130 -4.80 -15.64 -3.00
C ARG A 130 -5.39 -14.99 -4.25
N GLY A 131 -4.74 -13.94 -4.72
CA GLY A 131 -5.21 -13.15 -5.86
C GLY A 131 -6.28 -12.11 -5.49
N THR A 132 -6.68 -12.01 -4.22
CA THR A 132 -7.65 -11.02 -3.77
C THR A 132 -7.04 -9.63 -3.75
N LYS A 133 -7.67 -8.70 -4.44
CA LYS A 133 -7.33 -7.26 -4.34
C LYS A 133 -7.86 -6.71 -3.03
N VAL A 134 -6.97 -6.16 -2.23
CA VAL A 134 -7.29 -5.62 -0.89
C VAL A 134 -7.23 -4.11 -0.84
N LEU A 135 -6.47 -3.49 -1.76
CA LEU A 135 -6.24 -2.06 -1.79
C LEU A 135 -6.16 -1.57 -3.23
N LYS A 136 -6.80 -0.43 -3.49
CA LYS A 136 -6.61 0.37 -4.70
C LYS A 136 -6.34 1.81 -4.30
N ALA A 137 -5.36 2.43 -4.94
CA ALA A 137 -5.04 3.82 -4.68
C ALA A 137 -4.78 4.59 -5.96
N VAL A 138 -5.04 5.89 -5.89
CA VAL A 138 -4.64 6.87 -6.91
C VAL A 138 -3.78 7.90 -6.19
N MET A 139 -2.57 8.12 -6.70
CA MET A 139 -1.61 9.04 -6.11
C MET A 139 -1.23 10.11 -7.13
N GLN A 140 -1.15 11.36 -6.67
CA GLN A 140 -0.47 12.42 -7.42
C GLN A 140 0.90 12.65 -6.77
N ILE A 141 1.94 12.51 -7.58
CA ILE A 141 3.32 12.56 -7.11
C ILE A 141 4.11 13.56 -7.95
N GLY A 142 4.55 14.64 -7.34
CA GLY A 142 5.49 15.57 -7.95
C GLY A 142 6.85 14.90 -8.14
N VAL A 143 7.49 15.19 -9.26
CA VAL A 143 8.85 14.71 -9.56
C VAL A 143 9.80 15.91 -9.44
N MET A 144 10.60 15.92 -8.38
CA MET A 144 11.58 16.96 -8.14
C MET A 144 12.73 16.91 -9.16
N LYS A 145 13.31 18.07 -9.45
CA LYS A 145 14.47 18.20 -10.36
C LYS A 145 15.74 17.60 -9.78
#